data_38b67d0802a4d4ce3992251b573d6812
#
_entry.id   38b67d0802a4d4ce3992251b573d6812
#
_cell.length_a   1.000
_cell.length_b   1.000
_cell.length_c   1.000
_cell.angle_alpha   90.00
_cell.angle_beta   90.00
_cell.angle_gamma   90.00
#
_symmetry.space_group_name_H-M   'P 1'
#
loop_
_entity.id
_entity.type
_entity.pdbx_description
1 polymer ?
#
loop_
_entity_poly.entity_id
_entity_poly.type
_entity_poly.pdbx_seq_one_letter_code
_entity_poly.pdbx_strand_id
1 'polypeptide(L)'
;MKRSVPLEKAAEVVCDQSAIPPLIFQLPPEQGREVLERAQDTPVYLYPVDICAQKINTGKWGMIPVYFVTPTCHEPVRNVIFYIHGAGWVFGSFHTHEKLVRELAARTHCLVVFPEYSRSPEAKYPTAIEQCYFILAHLWQITNKQYPQLNHHTLTVAGDSVGGNMAIAMALMAKRRGGPCIQKELLYYPVTNNCFNTPSYQRFACDYYLYRAGMQWFWEQYMPFEAGNPITATPLQANMKALKGMPKTMIINGQADVLRSEGEAFGEKLRWAGVDVTAIQVQGTIHDFVMLNALDQTNACRTAMDASTAWINRENQ
;
A
#
# COMPACT_ATOMS: atom_id res chain seq x y z
N MET A 1 -15.73 1.19 26.04
CA MET A 1 -14.51 1.19 26.91
C MET A 1 -13.60 2.36 26.54
N LYS A 2 -12.82 2.91 27.48
CA LYS A 2 -11.85 3.97 27.14
C LYS A 2 -10.70 3.33 26.32
N ARG A 3 -10.38 3.87 25.14
CA ARG A 3 -9.25 3.38 24.32
C ARG A 3 -7.93 3.48 25.08
N SER A 4 -6.99 2.58 24.80
CA SER A 4 -5.70 2.50 25.50
C SER A 4 -4.71 3.59 25.08
N VAL A 5 -5.00 4.32 24.00
CA VAL A 5 -4.24 5.48 23.51
C VAL A 5 -5.20 6.57 23.07
N PRO A 6 -4.85 7.87 23.24
CA PRO A 6 -5.63 8.96 22.69
C PRO A 6 -5.47 9.00 21.18
N LEU A 7 -6.56 9.32 20.47
CA LEU A 7 -6.60 9.49 19.04
C LEU A 7 -7.00 10.92 18.68
N GLU A 8 -6.67 11.35 17.47
CA GLU A 8 -7.27 12.55 16.89
C GLU A 8 -8.78 12.34 16.72
N LYS A 9 -9.56 13.43 16.85
CA LYS A 9 -11.02 13.34 16.89
C LYS A 9 -11.63 12.63 15.68
N ALA A 10 -11.11 12.89 14.49
CA ALA A 10 -11.58 12.22 13.29
C ALA A 10 -11.31 10.70 13.33
N ALA A 11 -10.15 10.29 13.84
CA ALA A 11 -9.82 8.87 13.99
C ALA A 11 -10.72 8.17 15.04
N GLU A 12 -11.09 8.87 16.13
CA GLU A 12 -12.09 8.36 17.10
C GLU A 12 -13.43 8.10 16.40
N VAL A 13 -13.91 9.05 15.60
CA VAL A 13 -15.18 8.92 14.87
C VAL A 13 -15.17 7.73 13.92
N VAL A 14 -14.08 7.57 13.15
CA VAL A 14 -13.92 6.42 12.24
C VAL A 14 -13.94 5.11 13.02
N CYS A 15 -13.24 5.03 14.17
CA CYS A 15 -13.29 3.84 15.01
C CYS A 15 -14.70 3.54 15.53
N ASP A 16 -15.43 4.56 15.98
CA ASP A 16 -16.77 4.37 16.53
C ASP A 16 -17.75 3.91 15.45
N GLN A 17 -17.67 4.45 14.25
CA GLN A 17 -18.50 4.06 13.10
C GLN A 17 -18.19 2.65 12.62
N SER A 18 -16.91 2.31 12.50
CA SER A 18 -16.47 0.98 12.02
C SER A 18 -16.69 -0.14 13.03
N ALA A 19 -16.95 0.20 14.30
CA ALA A 19 -17.25 -0.78 15.36
C ALA A 19 -18.73 -1.22 15.39
N ILE A 20 -19.59 -0.62 14.57
CA ILE A 20 -21.01 -0.97 14.50
C ILE A 20 -21.20 -2.27 13.70
N PRO A 21 -21.72 -3.36 14.30
CA PRO A 21 -21.94 -4.60 13.56
C PRO A 21 -23.03 -4.48 12.45
N PRO A 22 -22.92 -5.26 11.38
CA PRO A 22 -21.87 -6.21 11.09
C PRO A 22 -20.54 -5.52 10.74
N LEU A 23 -19.41 -6.01 11.26
CA LEU A 23 -18.09 -5.49 10.89
C LEU A 23 -17.80 -5.83 9.42
N ILE A 24 -17.02 -5.00 8.74
CA ILE A 24 -16.79 -5.12 7.30
C ILE A 24 -16.33 -6.53 6.86
N PHE A 25 -15.50 -7.19 7.65
CA PHE A 25 -15.02 -8.55 7.38
C PHE A 25 -16.01 -9.66 7.76
N GLN A 26 -17.18 -9.32 8.34
CA GLN A 26 -18.28 -10.23 8.60
C GLN A 26 -19.30 -10.25 7.45
N LEU A 27 -19.18 -9.33 6.53
CA LEU A 27 -19.99 -9.23 5.32
C LEU A 27 -19.46 -10.14 4.21
N PRO A 28 -20.31 -10.57 3.27
CA PRO A 28 -19.84 -11.11 2.00
C PRO A 28 -18.86 -10.13 1.33
N PRO A 29 -17.80 -10.61 0.65
CA PRO A 29 -16.77 -9.74 0.06
C PRO A 29 -17.32 -8.60 -0.79
N GLU A 30 -18.34 -8.85 -1.62
CA GLU A 30 -18.97 -7.82 -2.47
C GLU A 30 -19.59 -6.68 -1.64
N GLN A 31 -20.31 -7.01 -0.57
CA GLN A 31 -20.91 -6.02 0.31
C GLN A 31 -19.83 -5.25 1.10
N GLY A 32 -18.77 -5.92 1.54
CA GLY A 32 -17.64 -5.26 2.18
C GLY A 32 -16.94 -4.26 1.24
N ARG A 33 -16.81 -4.60 -0.05
CA ARG A 33 -16.32 -3.67 -1.09
C ARG A 33 -17.18 -2.42 -1.17
N GLU A 34 -18.51 -2.58 -1.25
CA GLU A 34 -19.43 -1.44 -1.30
C GLU A 34 -19.37 -0.56 -0.05
N VAL A 35 -19.17 -1.15 1.13
CA VAL A 35 -19.01 -0.38 2.38
C VAL A 35 -17.78 0.51 2.30
N LEU A 36 -16.63 -0.02 1.84
CA LEU A 36 -15.40 0.78 1.71
C LEU A 36 -15.53 1.84 0.60
N GLU A 37 -16.11 1.51 -0.54
CA GLU A 37 -16.38 2.46 -1.63
C GLU A 37 -17.18 3.66 -1.09
N ARG A 38 -18.30 3.42 -0.39
CA ARG A 38 -19.15 4.48 0.19
C ARG A 38 -18.43 5.29 1.29
N ALA A 39 -17.53 4.67 2.06
CA ALA A 39 -16.75 5.40 3.06
C ALA A 39 -15.84 6.46 2.42
N GLN A 40 -15.45 6.24 1.18
CA GLN A 40 -14.63 7.15 0.38
C GLN A 40 -15.44 8.19 -0.43
N ASP A 41 -16.78 8.17 -0.35
CA ASP A 41 -17.64 9.23 -0.90
C ASP A 41 -17.61 10.53 -0.06
N THR A 42 -16.97 10.50 1.12
CA THR A 42 -16.77 11.69 1.96
C THR A 42 -16.02 12.76 1.15
N PRO A 43 -16.57 13.99 1.03
CA PRO A 43 -15.93 15.06 0.27
C PRO A 43 -14.52 15.36 0.76
N VAL A 44 -13.58 15.43 -0.15
CA VAL A 44 -12.17 15.69 0.11
C VAL A 44 -11.58 16.52 -1.03
N TYR A 45 -10.49 17.23 -0.78
CA TYR A 45 -9.78 17.91 -1.85
C TYR A 45 -9.09 16.91 -2.78
N LEU A 46 -9.40 16.97 -4.06
CA LEU A 46 -8.76 16.17 -5.09
C LEU A 46 -7.77 17.04 -5.87
N TYR A 47 -6.50 16.70 -5.78
CA TYR A 47 -5.46 17.38 -6.56
C TYR A 47 -5.74 17.27 -8.07
N PRO A 48 -5.54 18.33 -8.85
CA PRO A 48 -5.74 18.30 -10.30
C PRO A 48 -4.70 17.39 -10.96
N VAL A 49 -5.18 16.41 -11.71
CA VAL A 49 -4.37 15.43 -12.46
C VAL A 49 -5.13 14.98 -13.69
N ASP A 50 -4.42 14.46 -14.68
CA ASP A 50 -4.99 13.71 -15.79
C ASP A 50 -4.97 12.22 -15.47
N ILE A 51 -6.09 11.53 -15.72
CA ILE A 51 -6.22 10.09 -15.47
C ILE A 51 -6.55 9.38 -16.78
N CYS A 52 -5.72 8.40 -17.14
CA CYS A 52 -5.97 7.52 -18.26
C CYS A 52 -6.02 6.07 -17.76
N ALA A 53 -7.03 5.32 -18.16
CA ALA A 53 -7.15 3.90 -17.82
C ALA A 53 -6.95 3.04 -19.07
N GLN A 54 -6.15 1.97 -18.94
CA GLN A 54 -5.94 0.99 -20.00
C GLN A 54 -6.14 -0.42 -19.43
N LYS A 55 -6.73 -1.32 -20.23
CA LYS A 55 -6.78 -2.74 -19.89
C LYS A 55 -5.53 -3.41 -20.44
N ILE A 56 -4.74 -4.04 -19.58
CA ILE A 56 -3.48 -4.69 -19.93
C ILE A 56 -3.60 -6.20 -19.72
N ASN A 57 -3.23 -6.95 -20.74
CA ASN A 57 -3.20 -8.40 -20.68
C ASN A 57 -1.91 -8.85 -19.99
N THR A 58 -2.03 -9.49 -18.83
CA THR A 58 -0.93 -10.01 -18.03
C THR A 58 -0.63 -11.51 -18.31
N GLY A 59 -0.96 -11.98 -19.49
CA GLY A 59 -0.76 -13.35 -19.91
C GLY A 59 -1.72 -14.31 -19.20
N LYS A 60 -1.20 -15.38 -18.64
CA LYS A 60 -2.01 -16.39 -17.93
C LYS A 60 -2.73 -15.84 -16.68
N TRP A 61 -2.37 -14.67 -16.22
CA TRP A 61 -2.97 -14.04 -15.06
C TRP A 61 -4.18 -13.15 -15.39
N GLY A 62 -4.54 -13.07 -16.68
CA GLY A 62 -5.74 -12.37 -17.13
C GLY A 62 -5.49 -10.89 -17.50
N MET A 63 -6.58 -10.19 -17.70
CA MET A 63 -6.58 -8.79 -18.10
C MET A 63 -7.02 -7.92 -16.92
N ILE A 64 -6.24 -6.89 -16.60
CA ILE A 64 -6.55 -5.95 -15.52
C ILE A 64 -6.56 -4.51 -15.99
N PRO A 65 -7.36 -3.62 -15.39
CA PRO A 65 -7.23 -2.18 -15.56
C PRO A 65 -5.93 -1.69 -14.93
N VAL A 66 -5.30 -0.73 -15.61
CA VAL A 66 -4.14 0.01 -15.08
C VAL A 66 -4.42 1.49 -15.28
N TYR A 67 -4.38 2.25 -14.20
CA TYR A 67 -4.58 3.69 -14.23
C TYR A 67 -3.23 4.40 -14.26
N PHE A 68 -3.13 5.40 -15.13
CA PHE A 68 -1.98 6.29 -15.27
C PHE A 68 -2.43 7.67 -14.80
N VAL A 69 -1.90 8.11 -13.66
CA VAL A 69 -2.26 9.38 -13.03
C VAL A 69 -1.11 10.36 -13.23
N THR A 70 -1.33 11.38 -14.03
CA THR A 70 -0.32 12.36 -14.42
C THR A 70 -0.63 13.71 -13.78
N PRO A 71 0.32 14.36 -13.09
CA PRO A 71 0.10 15.70 -12.56
C PRO A 71 -0.16 16.70 -13.68
N THR A 72 -1.12 17.60 -13.47
CA THR A 72 -1.36 18.71 -14.40
C THR A 72 -0.28 19.76 -14.20
N CYS A 73 0.79 19.69 -14.99
CA CYS A 73 1.92 20.62 -14.93
C CYS A 73 2.47 20.89 -16.34
N HIS A 74 3.22 22.00 -16.50
CA HIS A 74 3.81 22.38 -17.79
C HIS A 74 5.09 21.58 -18.12
N GLU A 75 5.72 20.98 -17.11
CA GLU A 75 6.93 20.21 -17.28
C GLU A 75 6.63 18.72 -17.54
N PRO A 76 7.39 18.07 -18.45
CA PRO A 76 7.22 16.64 -18.71
C PRO A 76 7.55 15.81 -17.46
N VAL A 77 6.68 14.87 -17.13
CA VAL A 77 6.89 13.91 -16.04
C VAL A 77 8.07 13.01 -16.38
N ARG A 78 9.01 12.85 -15.43
CA ARG A 78 10.22 12.04 -15.62
C ARG A 78 10.31 10.83 -14.70
N ASN A 79 9.63 10.89 -13.54
CA ASN A 79 9.74 9.90 -12.48
C ASN A 79 8.45 9.08 -12.39
N VAL A 80 8.55 7.85 -11.89
CA VAL A 80 7.41 6.94 -11.76
C VAL A 80 7.25 6.47 -10.33
N ILE A 81 6.00 6.49 -9.85
CA ILE A 81 5.55 5.76 -8.67
C ILE A 81 4.66 4.61 -9.16
N PHE A 82 5.06 3.38 -8.91
CA PHE A 82 4.23 2.20 -9.11
C PHE A 82 3.49 1.93 -7.79
N TYR A 83 2.21 2.30 -7.74
CA TYR A 83 1.41 2.26 -6.52
C TYR A 83 0.48 1.05 -6.50
N ILE A 84 0.54 0.26 -5.43
CA ILE A 84 -0.31 -0.91 -5.23
C ILE A 84 -1.21 -0.64 -4.02
N HIS A 85 -2.52 -0.73 -4.22
CA HIS A 85 -3.50 -0.40 -3.20
C HIS A 85 -3.65 -1.46 -2.11
N GLY A 86 -4.07 -1.03 -0.93
CA GLY A 86 -4.34 -1.84 0.25
C GLY A 86 -5.73 -2.47 0.27
N ALA A 87 -6.31 -2.51 1.46
CA ALA A 87 -7.64 -3.04 1.79
C ALA A 87 -7.75 -4.58 1.73
N GLY A 88 -6.79 -5.27 2.38
CA GLY A 88 -6.90 -6.71 2.71
C GLY A 88 -6.86 -7.66 1.52
N TRP A 89 -6.38 -7.27 0.35
CA TRP A 89 -6.45 -8.02 -0.91
C TRP A 89 -7.89 -8.30 -1.41
N VAL A 90 -8.91 -8.05 -0.60
CA VAL A 90 -10.33 -8.38 -0.84
C VAL A 90 -11.13 -7.16 -1.26
N PHE A 91 -10.81 -6.03 -0.68
CA PHE A 91 -11.47 -4.75 -0.92
C PHE A 91 -10.54 -3.80 -1.69
N GLY A 92 -10.95 -2.55 -1.80
CA GLY A 92 -10.17 -1.52 -2.46
C GLY A 92 -10.33 -1.50 -3.97
N SER A 93 -10.09 -0.32 -4.53
CA SER A 93 -10.16 -0.02 -5.97
C SER A 93 -9.39 1.27 -6.25
N PHE A 94 -9.35 1.69 -7.51
CA PHE A 94 -8.86 3.01 -7.85
C PHE A 94 -9.66 4.12 -7.16
N HIS A 95 -11.00 4.02 -7.11
CA HIS A 95 -11.86 5.01 -6.45
C HIS A 95 -11.50 5.17 -4.97
N THR A 96 -11.32 4.07 -4.24
CA THR A 96 -11.00 4.15 -2.81
C THR A 96 -9.64 4.80 -2.51
N HIS A 97 -8.71 4.80 -3.46
CA HIS A 97 -7.37 5.35 -3.31
C HIS A 97 -7.12 6.60 -4.17
N GLU A 98 -8.14 7.07 -4.91
CA GLU A 98 -7.99 8.17 -5.87
C GLU A 98 -7.40 9.44 -5.23
N LYS A 99 -7.89 9.85 -4.06
CA LYS A 99 -7.38 11.00 -3.33
C LYS A 99 -5.87 10.89 -3.08
N LEU A 100 -5.44 9.75 -2.55
CA LEU A 100 -4.05 9.48 -2.18
C LEU A 100 -3.12 9.49 -3.41
N VAL A 101 -3.51 8.81 -4.47
CA VAL A 101 -2.65 8.73 -5.68
C VAL A 101 -2.61 10.04 -6.45
N ARG A 102 -3.70 10.83 -6.43
CA ARG A 102 -3.71 12.20 -6.97
C ARG A 102 -2.74 13.10 -6.22
N GLU A 103 -2.76 13.05 -4.89
CA GLU A 103 -1.86 13.84 -4.06
C GLU A 103 -0.40 13.45 -4.27
N LEU A 104 -0.10 12.14 -4.33
CA LEU A 104 1.24 11.67 -4.65
C LEU A 104 1.69 12.17 -6.04
N ALA A 105 0.88 11.99 -7.08
CA ALA A 105 1.22 12.46 -8.42
C ALA A 105 1.51 13.97 -8.45
N ALA A 106 0.59 14.77 -7.91
CA ALA A 106 0.68 16.23 -7.95
C ALA A 106 1.88 16.78 -7.16
N ARG A 107 2.12 16.27 -5.94
CA ARG A 107 3.15 16.80 -5.04
C ARG A 107 4.55 16.28 -5.33
N THR A 108 4.66 15.14 -6.04
CA THR A 108 5.97 14.58 -6.41
C THR A 108 6.33 14.81 -7.86
N HIS A 109 5.42 15.33 -8.67
CA HIS A 109 5.57 15.44 -10.12
C HIS A 109 5.92 14.10 -10.79
N CYS A 110 5.42 12.98 -10.23
CA CYS A 110 5.62 11.64 -10.77
C CYS A 110 4.38 11.18 -11.55
N LEU A 111 4.60 10.36 -12.57
CA LEU A 111 3.56 9.49 -13.09
C LEU A 111 3.25 8.43 -12.03
N VAL A 112 2.00 8.34 -11.56
CA VAL A 112 1.57 7.21 -10.74
C VAL A 112 0.94 6.15 -11.65
N VAL A 113 1.49 4.94 -11.61
CA VAL A 113 0.95 3.77 -12.31
C VAL A 113 0.28 2.88 -11.27
N PHE A 114 -1.03 2.71 -11.40
CA PHE A 114 -1.88 2.02 -10.44
C PHE A 114 -2.53 0.80 -11.09
N PRO A 115 -2.01 -0.42 -10.88
CA PRO A 115 -2.66 -1.65 -11.32
C PRO A 115 -3.86 -1.96 -10.43
N GLU A 116 -5.05 -2.10 -11.02
CA GLU A 116 -6.21 -2.60 -10.31
C GLU A 116 -6.25 -4.14 -10.41
N TYR A 117 -5.52 -4.77 -9.52
CA TYR A 117 -5.30 -6.22 -9.51
C TYR A 117 -6.57 -7.00 -9.16
N SER A 118 -6.62 -8.26 -9.57
CA SER A 118 -7.72 -9.18 -9.24
C SER A 118 -7.74 -9.49 -7.75
N ARG A 119 -8.87 -9.21 -7.11
CA ARG A 119 -9.06 -9.31 -5.67
C ARG A 119 -9.40 -10.74 -5.22
N SER A 120 -9.11 -11.02 -3.97
CA SER A 120 -9.54 -12.25 -3.28
C SER A 120 -11.00 -12.13 -2.80
N PRO A 121 -11.70 -13.22 -2.59
CA PRO A 121 -11.25 -14.63 -2.72
C PRO A 121 -11.26 -15.17 -4.15
N GLU A 122 -11.77 -14.42 -5.14
CA GLU A 122 -11.90 -14.85 -6.53
C GLU A 122 -10.52 -15.14 -7.16
N ALA A 123 -9.51 -14.37 -6.75
CA ALA A 123 -8.14 -14.52 -7.20
C ALA A 123 -7.20 -14.60 -5.98
N LYS A 124 -6.88 -15.82 -5.55
CA LYS A 124 -5.96 -16.06 -4.45
C LYS A 124 -4.50 -15.83 -4.85
N TYR A 125 -3.62 -15.76 -3.86
CA TYR A 125 -2.17 -15.77 -4.04
C TYR A 125 -1.75 -16.90 -4.99
N PRO A 126 -0.84 -16.66 -5.94
CA PRO A 126 -0.07 -15.42 -6.16
C PRO A 126 -0.64 -14.49 -7.25
N THR A 127 -1.92 -14.60 -7.63
CA THR A 127 -2.49 -13.91 -8.82
C THR A 127 -2.20 -12.41 -8.80
N ALA A 128 -2.56 -11.71 -7.72
CA ALA A 128 -2.40 -10.25 -7.61
C ALA A 128 -0.93 -9.82 -7.78
N ILE A 129 0.00 -10.47 -7.07
CA ILE A 129 1.42 -10.11 -7.17
C ILE A 129 2.03 -10.42 -8.54
N GLU A 130 1.56 -11.46 -9.23
CA GLU A 130 2.05 -11.80 -10.56
C GLU A 130 1.49 -10.83 -11.62
N GLN A 131 0.24 -10.38 -11.48
CA GLN A 131 -0.33 -9.32 -12.32
C GLN A 131 0.45 -8.01 -12.15
N CYS A 132 0.64 -7.56 -10.90
CA CYS A 132 1.41 -6.36 -10.60
C CYS A 132 2.85 -6.47 -11.11
N TYR A 133 3.50 -7.63 -10.90
CA TYR A 133 4.85 -7.82 -11.39
C TYR A 133 4.95 -7.83 -12.92
N PHE A 134 3.96 -8.39 -13.61
CA PHE A 134 3.92 -8.32 -15.08
C PHE A 134 3.92 -6.87 -15.56
N ILE A 135 3.04 -6.04 -15.00
CA ILE A 135 2.97 -4.61 -15.35
C ILE A 135 4.30 -3.91 -15.02
N LEU A 136 4.86 -4.17 -13.84
CA LEU A 136 6.13 -3.60 -13.42
C LEU A 136 7.30 -4.00 -14.33
N ALA A 137 7.39 -5.27 -14.70
CA ALA A 137 8.44 -5.78 -15.57
C ALA A 137 8.38 -5.22 -17.00
N HIS A 138 7.19 -4.87 -17.47
CA HIS A 138 6.97 -4.29 -18.79
C HIS A 138 6.67 -2.78 -18.75
N LEU A 139 6.90 -2.15 -17.61
CA LEU A 139 6.51 -0.76 -17.32
C LEU A 139 6.98 0.21 -18.44
N TRP A 140 8.25 0.13 -18.79
CA TRP A 140 8.85 1.01 -19.78
C TRP A 140 8.30 0.79 -21.21
N GLN A 141 7.96 -0.43 -21.54
CA GLN A 141 7.32 -0.76 -22.84
C GLN A 141 5.88 -0.24 -22.88
N ILE A 142 5.15 -0.39 -21.77
CA ILE A 142 3.76 0.06 -21.63
C ILE A 142 3.68 1.59 -21.70
N THR A 143 4.61 2.29 -21.06
CA THR A 143 4.60 3.75 -20.95
C THR A 143 5.29 4.48 -22.09
N ASN A 144 6.19 3.84 -22.82
CA ASN A 144 7.09 4.48 -23.80
C ASN A 144 6.37 5.31 -24.87
N LYS A 145 5.21 4.87 -25.35
CA LYS A 145 4.47 5.59 -26.39
C LYS A 145 3.89 6.92 -25.90
N GLN A 146 3.37 6.93 -24.67
CA GLN A 146 2.69 8.08 -24.07
C GLN A 146 3.63 8.97 -23.25
N TYR A 147 4.68 8.38 -22.67
CA TYR A 147 5.63 9.04 -21.79
C TYR A 147 7.08 8.72 -22.15
N PRO A 148 7.55 9.07 -23.37
CA PRO A 148 8.90 8.70 -23.85
C PRO A 148 10.04 9.35 -23.06
N GLN A 149 9.74 10.38 -22.26
CA GLN A 149 10.69 11.15 -21.43
C GLN A 149 10.96 10.54 -20.06
N LEU A 150 10.28 9.44 -19.68
CA LEU A 150 10.45 8.83 -18.37
C LEU A 150 11.90 8.35 -18.16
N ASN A 151 12.41 8.63 -16.97
CA ASN A 151 13.73 8.17 -16.56
C ASN A 151 13.63 6.77 -15.96
N HIS A 152 14.20 5.80 -16.65
CA HIS A 152 14.19 4.40 -16.21
C HIS A 152 14.99 4.13 -14.93
N HIS A 153 15.71 5.14 -14.41
CA HIS A 153 16.50 5.04 -13.17
C HIS A 153 15.82 5.69 -11.97
N THR A 154 14.54 6.07 -12.06
CA THR A 154 13.83 6.75 -10.97
C THR A 154 12.49 6.10 -10.66
N LEU A 155 12.50 4.80 -10.45
CA LEU A 155 11.30 4.02 -10.13
C LEU A 155 11.15 3.89 -8.62
N THR A 156 10.02 4.38 -8.11
CA THR A 156 9.55 4.13 -6.74
C THR A 156 8.42 3.11 -6.77
N VAL A 157 8.47 2.09 -5.93
CA VAL A 157 7.32 1.22 -5.65
C VAL A 157 6.68 1.70 -4.36
N ALA A 158 5.37 1.81 -4.33
CA ALA A 158 4.66 2.29 -3.15
C ALA A 158 3.39 1.48 -2.90
N GLY A 159 2.95 1.46 -1.66
CA GLY A 159 1.67 0.86 -1.31
C GLY A 159 1.34 0.99 0.17
N ASP A 160 0.08 0.80 0.47
CA ASP A 160 -0.46 0.85 1.82
C ASP A 160 -0.96 -0.53 2.25
N SER A 161 -0.81 -0.87 3.53
CA SER A 161 -1.33 -2.13 4.09
C SER A 161 -0.86 -3.37 3.32
N VAL A 162 -1.77 -4.15 2.78
CA VAL A 162 -1.46 -5.29 1.88
C VAL A 162 -0.85 -4.83 0.55
N GLY A 163 -1.10 -3.60 0.10
CA GLY A 163 -0.41 -3.01 -1.03
C GLY A 163 1.06 -2.76 -0.72
N GLY A 164 1.39 -2.36 0.51
CA GLY A 164 2.75 -2.31 1.02
C GLY A 164 3.42 -3.69 1.05
N ASN A 165 2.68 -4.73 1.44
CA ASN A 165 3.15 -6.13 1.32
C ASN A 165 3.51 -6.48 -0.12
N MET A 166 2.63 -6.16 -1.06
CA MET A 166 2.86 -6.43 -2.48
C MET A 166 3.97 -5.56 -3.07
N ALA A 167 4.18 -4.33 -2.60
CA ALA A 167 5.31 -3.50 -2.98
C ALA A 167 6.64 -4.17 -2.60
N ILE A 168 6.74 -4.69 -1.38
CA ILE A 168 7.90 -5.49 -0.94
C ILE A 168 8.07 -6.73 -1.84
N ALA A 169 6.97 -7.41 -2.17
CA ALA A 169 7.01 -8.54 -3.10
C ALA A 169 7.56 -8.14 -4.47
N MET A 170 7.17 -6.96 -5.00
CA MET A 170 7.72 -6.45 -6.27
C MET A 170 9.24 -6.30 -6.21
N ALA A 171 9.78 -5.72 -5.15
CA ALA A 171 11.22 -5.56 -4.98
C ALA A 171 11.95 -6.91 -4.88
N LEU A 172 11.41 -7.86 -4.10
CA LEU A 172 11.96 -9.22 -3.99
C LEU A 172 11.91 -9.98 -5.32
N MET A 173 10.80 -9.85 -6.06
CA MET A 173 10.62 -10.51 -7.36
C MET A 173 11.53 -9.88 -8.43
N ALA A 174 11.64 -8.55 -8.50
CA ALA A 174 12.51 -7.85 -9.41
C ALA A 174 13.97 -8.27 -9.19
N LYS A 175 14.42 -8.28 -7.95
CA LYS A 175 15.76 -8.74 -7.60
C LYS A 175 16.02 -10.20 -8.01
N ARG A 176 15.06 -11.10 -7.76
CA ARG A 176 15.21 -12.53 -8.06
C ARG A 176 15.14 -12.85 -9.56
N ARG A 177 14.34 -12.08 -10.30
CA ARG A 177 14.03 -12.36 -11.71
C ARG A 177 14.80 -11.47 -12.70
N GLY A 178 15.69 -10.59 -12.20
CA GLY A 178 16.40 -9.62 -13.06
C GLY A 178 15.46 -8.59 -13.70
N GLY A 179 14.44 -8.15 -12.94
CA GLY A 179 13.47 -7.16 -13.37
C GLY A 179 13.99 -5.72 -13.28
N PRO A 180 13.10 -4.72 -13.40
CA PRO A 180 13.49 -3.32 -13.35
C PRO A 180 14.17 -2.96 -12.04
N CYS A 181 15.13 -2.04 -12.11
CA CYS A 181 15.79 -1.51 -10.92
C CYS A 181 14.82 -0.57 -10.18
N ILE A 182 14.49 -0.91 -8.95
CA ILE A 182 13.66 -0.10 -8.06
C ILE A 182 14.59 0.68 -7.14
N GLN A 183 14.50 2.02 -7.15
CA GLN A 183 15.38 2.88 -6.34
C GLN A 183 14.83 3.13 -4.95
N LYS A 184 13.50 3.31 -4.87
CA LYS A 184 12.81 3.64 -3.61
C LYS A 184 11.61 2.75 -3.39
N GLU A 185 11.30 2.52 -2.12
CA GLU A 185 10.13 1.78 -1.66
C GLU A 185 9.43 2.57 -0.56
N LEU A 186 8.17 2.99 -0.79
CA LEU A 186 7.36 3.72 0.16
C LEU A 186 6.24 2.84 0.69
N LEU A 187 6.26 2.55 1.98
CA LEU A 187 5.36 1.60 2.64
C LEU A 187 4.55 2.30 3.72
N TYR A 188 3.25 2.43 3.51
CA TYR A 188 2.35 2.89 4.53
C TYR A 188 1.80 1.68 5.30
N TYR A 189 2.04 1.63 6.61
CA TYR A 189 1.58 0.59 7.53
C TYR A 189 1.55 -0.84 6.93
N PRO A 190 2.66 -1.32 6.37
CA PRO A 190 2.66 -2.52 5.55
C PRO A 190 2.35 -3.80 6.34
N VAL A 191 1.64 -4.73 5.72
CA VAL A 191 1.58 -6.12 6.16
C VAL A 191 2.91 -6.79 5.84
N THR A 192 3.58 -7.39 6.83
CA THR A 192 4.88 -8.03 6.62
C THR A 192 4.94 -9.48 7.08
N ASN A 193 3.92 -9.92 7.84
CA ASN A 193 3.88 -11.27 8.41
C ASN A 193 2.43 -11.74 8.58
N ASN A 194 2.27 -13.03 8.87
CA ASN A 194 0.99 -13.66 9.24
C ASN A 194 0.98 -14.12 10.72
N CYS A 195 1.73 -13.46 11.58
CA CYS A 195 1.76 -13.74 13.01
C CYS A 195 0.84 -12.74 13.75
N PHE A 196 -0.33 -13.20 14.18
CA PHE A 196 -1.36 -12.37 14.82
C PHE A 196 -1.19 -12.23 16.33
N ASN A 197 0.02 -12.43 16.87
CA ASN A 197 0.28 -12.40 18.31
C ASN A 197 1.40 -11.43 18.72
N THR A 198 1.64 -10.40 17.93
CA THR A 198 2.58 -9.33 18.26
C THR A 198 2.01 -8.40 19.33
N PRO A 199 2.82 -7.57 19.99
CA PRO A 199 2.33 -6.61 20.99
C PRO A 199 1.23 -5.68 20.46
N SER A 200 1.33 -5.22 19.21
CA SER A 200 0.29 -4.37 18.60
C SER A 200 -0.99 -5.15 18.31
N TYR A 201 -0.90 -6.40 17.84
CA TYR A 201 -2.06 -7.28 17.68
C TYR A 201 -2.79 -7.58 18.99
N GLN A 202 -2.05 -7.66 20.10
CA GLN A 202 -2.67 -7.84 21.42
C GLN A 202 -3.33 -6.56 21.93
N ARG A 203 -2.64 -5.41 21.77
CA ARG A 203 -3.09 -4.13 22.30
C ARG A 203 -4.25 -3.52 21.53
N PHE A 204 -4.27 -3.66 20.22
CA PHE A 204 -5.21 -3.02 19.30
C PHE A 204 -6.14 -4.02 18.61
N ALA A 205 -6.35 -5.20 19.20
CA ALA A 205 -7.11 -6.31 18.62
C ALA A 205 -8.52 -5.93 18.15
N CYS A 206 -9.15 -4.95 18.77
CA CYS A 206 -10.49 -4.43 18.47
C CYS A 206 -10.58 -2.93 18.80
N ASP A 207 -11.65 -2.29 18.35
CA ASP A 207 -12.01 -0.88 18.63
C ASP A 207 -11.09 0.18 18.01
N TYR A 208 -10.20 -0.23 17.08
CA TYR A 208 -9.23 0.64 16.38
C TYR A 208 -9.28 0.49 14.87
N TYR A 209 -10.48 0.36 14.28
CA TYR A 209 -10.74 0.24 12.85
C TYR A 209 -10.28 -1.09 12.24
N LEU A 210 -8.97 -1.39 12.20
CA LEU A 210 -8.46 -2.69 11.75
C LEU A 210 -8.40 -3.68 12.92
N TYR A 211 -9.20 -4.73 12.81
CA TYR A 211 -9.32 -5.76 13.84
C TYR A 211 -8.34 -6.92 13.58
N ARG A 212 -7.82 -7.52 14.66
CA ARG A 212 -7.06 -8.77 14.58
C ARG A 212 -7.84 -9.87 13.86
N ALA A 213 -9.12 -10.05 14.19
CA ALA A 213 -10.00 -11.01 13.53
C ALA A 213 -10.20 -10.70 12.05
N GLY A 214 -10.26 -9.40 11.68
CA GLY A 214 -10.30 -8.96 10.30
C GLY A 214 -9.05 -9.37 9.53
N MET A 215 -7.86 -9.15 10.11
CA MET A 215 -6.61 -9.58 9.47
C MET A 215 -6.53 -11.10 9.28
N GLN A 216 -6.99 -11.89 10.26
CA GLN A 216 -7.07 -13.35 10.11
C GLN A 216 -7.98 -13.73 8.94
N TRP A 217 -9.16 -13.12 8.87
CA TRP A 217 -10.08 -13.33 7.77
C TRP A 217 -9.49 -12.93 6.40
N PHE A 218 -8.80 -11.79 6.29
CA PHE A 218 -8.15 -11.36 5.04
C PHE A 218 -7.11 -12.38 4.57
N TRP A 219 -6.30 -12.91 5.46
CA TRP A 219 -5.32 -13.95 5.13
C TRP A 219 -5.97 -15.24 4.65
N GLU A 220 -7.10 -15.66 5.24
CA GLU A 220 -7.88 -16.82 4.80
C GLU A 220 -8.45 -16.64 3.40
N GLN A 221 -8.88 -15.40 3.06
CA GLN A 221 -9.33 -15.09 1.70
C GLN A 221 -8.17 -15.12 0.69
N TYR A 222 -7.01 -14.60 1.07
CA TYR A 222 -5.87 -14.39 0.18
C TYR A 222 -5.05 -15.65 -0.05
N MET A 223 -4.67 -16.38 1.01
CA MET A 223 -3.75 -17.51 0.90
C MET A 223 -4.47 -18.81 0.56
N PRO A 224 -4.00 -19.57 -0.44
CA PRO A 224 -4.36 -20.96 -0.58
C PRO A 224 -3.84 -21.78 0.61
N PHE A 225 -4.60 -22.78 1.06
CA PHE A 225 -4.24 -23.61 2.21
C PHE A 225 -2.84 -24.24 2.09
N GLU A 226 -2.43 -24.61 0.88
CA GLU A 226 -1.18 -25.32 0.59
C GLU A 226 0.02 -24.40 0.32
N ALA A 227 -0.17 -23.06 0.29
CA ALA A 227 0.89 -22.14 -0.16
C ALA A 227 2.05 -21.96 0.83
N GLY A 228 1.89 -22.39 2.08
CA GLY A 228 2.87 -22.14 3.13
C GLY A 228 3.09 -20.65 3.40
N ASN A 229 4.33 -20.27 3.74
CA ASN A 229 4.71 -18.90 4.04
C ASN A 229 5.79 -18.38 3.07
N PRO A 230 5.47 -18.16 1.79
CA PRO A 230 6.44 -17.61 0.85
C PRO A 230 6.84 -16.18 1.23
N ILE A 231 8.12 -15.84 1.09
CA ILE A 231 8.65 -14.51 1.46
C ILE A 231 8.02 -13.34 0.68
N THR A 232 7.35 -13.61 -0.42
CA THR A 232 6.56 -12.63 -1.17
C THR A 232 5.15 -12.41 -0.60
N ALA A 233 4.73 -13.22 0.38
CA ALA A 233 3.54 -12.97 1.17
C ALA A 233 3.91 -12.59 2.62
N THR A 234 4.98 -13.18 3.16
CA THR A 234 5.47 -12.96 4.53
C THR A 234 6.91 -12.43 4.54
N PRO A 235 7.17 -11.21 4.05
CA PRO A 235 8.53 -10.70 3.84
C PRO A 235 9.34 -10.57 5.14
N LEU A 236 8.70 -10.42 6.29
CA LEU A 236 9.40 -10.45 7.57
C LEU A 236 10.10 -11.80 7.84
N GLN A 237 9.68 -12.88 7.18
CA GLN A 237 10.33 -14.21 7.29
C GLN A 237 11.52 -14.37 6.31
N ALA A 238 11.75 -13.41 5.40
CA ALA A 238 12.87 -13.46 4.47
C ALA A 238 14.22 -13.45 5.23
N ASN A 239 15.20 -14.21 4.75
CA ASN A 239 16.53 -14.19 5.32
C ASN A 239 17.31 -12.92 4.88
N MET A 240 18.41 -12.62 5.57
CA MET A 240 19.23 -11.44 5.31
C MET A 240 19.78 -11.38 3.88
N LYS A 241 20.08 -12.53 3.28
CA LYS A 241 20.56 -12.60 1.90
C LYS A 241 19.48 -12.15 0.90
N ALA A 242 18.23 -12.49 1.16
CA ALA A 242 17.12 -12.04 0.34
C ALA A 242 16.87 -10.54 0.44
N LEU A 243 17.05 -9.96 1.65
CA LEU A 243 16.83 -8.54 1.91
C LEU A 243 18.01 -7.64 1.54
N LYS A 244 19.24 -8.17 1.52
CA LYS A 244 20.43 -7.37 1.15
C LYS A 244 20.28 -6.78 -0.27
N GLY A 245 20.45 -5.47 -0.40
CA GLY A 245 20.31 -4.76 -1.68
C GLY A 245 18.85 -4.52 -2.11
N MET A 246 17.91 -4.58 -1.17
CA MET A 246 16.56 -4.03 -1.36
C MET A 246 16.63 -2.50 -1.56
N PRO A 247 15.62 -1.89 -2.17
CA PRO A 247 15.58 -0.46 -2.41
C PRO A 247 15.72 0.37 -1.12
N LYS A 248 16.14 1.62 -1.24
CA LYS A 248 15.98 2.59 -0.16
C LYS A 248 14.53 2.65 0.26
N THR A 249 14.22 2.43 1.55
CA THR A 249 12.87 2.18 2.03
C THR A 249 12.40 3.23 3.04
N MET A 250 11.19 3.74 2.86
CA MET A 250 10.47 4.51 3.88
C MET A 250 9.27 3.73 4.37
N ILE A 251 9.15 3.58 5.70
CA ILE A 251 8.01 2.91 6.36
C ILE A 251 7.34 3.92 7.29
N ILE A 252 6.01 4.08 7.15
CA ILE A 252 5.21 4.97 7.98
C ILE A 252 4.10 4.14 8.65
N ASN A 253 4.16 3.99 9.98
CA ASN A 253 3.22 3.22 10.77
C ASN A 253 2.27 4.14 11.57
N GLY A 254 1.01 3.73 11.75
CA GLY A 254 0.09 4.35 12.68
C GLY A 254 0.30 3.83 14.12
N GLN A 255 0.04 4.68 15.12
CA GLN A 255 0.21 4.31 16.54
C GLN A 255 -0.73 3.18 16.96
N ALA A 256 -2.02 3.34 16.65
CA ALA A 256 -3.08 2.41 17.06
C ALA A 256 -3.44 1.47 15.91
N ASP A 257 -2.47 0.67 15.49
CA ASP A 257 -2.58 -0.25 14.38
C ASP A 257 -2.04 -1.63 14.78
N VAL A 258 -2.78 -2.69 14.48
CA VAL A 258 -2.36 -4.08 14.72
C VAL A 258 -1.07 -4.43 13.96
N LEU A 259 -0.83 -3.81 12.80
CA LEU A 259 0.33 -4.06 11.93
C LEU A 259 1.60 -3.33 12.40
N ARG A 260 1.49 -2.39 13.37
CA ARG A 260 2.62 -1.55 13.77
C ARG A 260 3.87 -2.35 14.11
N SER A 261 3.76 -3.34 14.98
CA SER A 261 4.93 -4.11 15.47
C SER A 261 5.64 -4.87 14.36
N GLU A 262 4.92 -5.40 13.39
CA GLU A 262 5.53 -6.12 12.27
C GLU A 262 6.16 -5.17 11.25
N GLY A 263 5.58 -3.99 11.02
CA GLY A 263 6.17 -2.93 10.21
C GLY A 263 7.47 -2.37 10.81
N GLU A 264 7.48 -2.14 12.13
CA GLU A 264 8.69 -1.73 12.89
C GLU A 264 9.79 -2.80 12.79
N ALA A 265 9.44 -4.07 13.03
CA ALA A 265 10.37 -5.19 12.95
C ALA A 265 10.93 -5.39 11.53
N PHE A 266 10.13 -5.17 10.50
CA PHE A 266 10.59 -5.25 9.12
C PHE A 266 11.61 -4.14 8.80
N GLY A 267 11.35 -2.91 9.23
CA GLY A 267 12.28 -1.80 9.09
C GLY A 267 13.62 -2.04 9.79
N GLU A 268 13.59 -2.61 11.01
CA GLU A 268 14.78 -3.02 11.73
C GLU A 268 15.55 -4.11 10.96
N LYS A 269 14.83 -5.13 10.48
CA LYS A 269 15.43 -6.22 9.72
C LYS A 269 16.07 -5.77 8.40
N LEU A 270 15.49 -4.81 7.70
CA LEU A 270 16.07 -4.19 6.52
C LEU A 270 17.39 -3.47 6.85
N ARG A 271 17.44 -2.70 7.97
CA ARG A 271 18.68 -2.06 8.41
C ARG A 271 19.79 -3.09 8.70
N TRP A 272 19.45 -4.19 9.36
CA TRP A 272 20.40 -5.29 9.58
C TRP A 272 20.89 -5.92 8.27
N ALA A 273 20.09 -5.88 7.23
CA ALA A 273 20.49 -6.31 5.89
C ALA A 273 21.30 -5.27 5.11
N GLY A 274 21.57 -4.09 5.71
CA GLY A 274 22.34 -3.00 5.10
C GLY A 274 21.54 -2.12 4.16
N VAL A 275 20.21 -2.10 4.27
CA VAL A 275 19.32 -1.23 3.49
C VAL A 275 19.20 0.14 4.17
N ASP A 276 19.19 1.22 3.39
CA ASP A 276 18.90 2.57 3.89
C ASP A 276 17.39 2.68 4.19
N VAL A 277 17.04 2.82 5.47
CA VAL A 277 15.64 2.80 5.94
C VAL A 277 15.32 4.04 6.77
N THR A 278 14.28 4.75 6.37
CA THR A 278 13.57 5.73 7.19
C THR A 278 12.29 5.09 7.73
N ALA A 279 12.13 4.98 9.04
CA ALA A 279 10.92 4.46 9.65
C ALA A 279 10.33 5.48 10.62
N ILE A 280 9.02 5.73 10.51
CA ILE A 280 8.28 6.72 11.28
C ILE A 280 7.06 6.03 11.90
N GLN A 281 6.79 6.32 13.18
CA GLN A 281 5.50 6.04 13.82
C GLN A 281 4.76 7.35 14.04
N VAL A 282 3.56 7.47 13.46
CA VAL A 282 2.69 8.64 13.63
C VAL A 282 1.71 8.37 14.78
N GLN A 283 1.68 9.28 15.75
CA GLN A 283 0.82 9.17 16.93
C GLN A 283 -0.59 9.69 16.67
N GLY A 284 -1.54 9.32 17.53
CA GLY A 284 -2.92 9.80 17.51
C GLY A 284 -3.76 9.24 16.36
N THR A 285 -3.28 8.26 15.62
CA THR A 285 -3.96 7.73 14.43
C THR A 285 -4.05 6.21 14.40
N ILE A 286 -4.81 5.72 13.44
CA ILE A 286 -5.20 4.31 13.22
C ILE A 286 -4.68 3.81 11.88
N HIS A 287 -4.97 2.55 11.55
CA HIS A 287 -4.73 2.00 10.21
C HIS A 287 -5.45 2.81 9.12
N ASP A 288 -4.96 2.77 7.88
CA ASP A 288 -5.52 3.45 6.69
C ASP A 288 -5.59 4.99 6.77
N PHE A 289 -4.87 5.62 7.70
CA PHE A 289 -5.00 7.05 7.94
C PHE A 289 -4.54 7.97 6.80
N VAL A 290 -3.71 7.49 5.87
CA VAL A 290 -3.37 8.26 4.66
C VAL A 290 -4.35 8.01 3.51
N MET A 291 -5.09 6.89 3.53
CA MET A 291 -6.02 6.50 2.49
C MET A 291 -7.44 7.04 2.74
N LEU A 292 -7.94 6.92 3.98
CA LEU A 292 -9.32 7.30 4.33
C LEU A 292 -9.57 8.80 4.14
N ASN A 293 -10.58 9.15 3.31
CA ASN A 293 -10.97 10.54 3.08
C ASN A 293 -11.37 11.25 4.37
N ALA A 294 -12.04 10.55 5.28
CA ALA A 294 -12.42 11.08 6.60
C ALA A 294 -11.24 11.51 7.47
N LEU A 295 -10.02 11.01 7.20
CA LEU A 295 -8.80 11.33 7.94
C LEU A 295 -7.86 12.28 7.20
N ASP A 296 -8.23 12.72 5.98
CA ASP A 296 -7.35 13.53 5.13
C ASP A 296 -6.80 14.77 5.83
N GLN A 297 -7.62 15.49 6.58
CA GLN A 297 -7.24 16.74 7.23
C GLN A 297 -6.69 16.57 8.66
N THR A 298 -6.44 15.32 9.11
CA THR A 298 -5.77 15.07 10.39
C THR A 298 -4.31 15.46 10.35
N ASN A 299 -3.75 15.88 11.49
CA ASN A 299 -2.32 16.18 11.58
C ASN A 299 -1.48 14.94 11.22
N ALA A 300 -1.95 13.76 11.59
CA ALA A 300 -1.30 12.50 11.29
C ALA A 300 -1.20 12.27 9.76
N CYS A 301 -2.31 12.40 9.04
CA CYS A 301 -2.32 12.23 7.59
C CYS A 301 -1.44 13.28 6.91
N ARG A 302 -1.60 14.56 7.25
CA ARG A 302 -0.80 15.63 6.64
C ARG A 302 0.68 15.47 6.89
N THR A 303 1.10 15.14 8.13
CA THR A 303 2.51 14.85 8.45
C THR A 303 3.07 13.70 7.64
N ALA A 304 2.31 12.60 7.51
CA ALA A 304 2.74 11.45 6.73
C ALA A 304 2.89 11.79 5.23
N MET A 305 1.93 12.54 4.67
CA MET A 305 1.99 12.96 3.27
C MET A 305 3.11 13.95 3.00
N ASP A 306 3.38 14.88 3.92
CA ASP A 306 4.52 15.81 3.82
C ASP A 306 5.85 15.06 3.87
N ALA A 307 6.00 14.14 4.83
CA ALA A 307 7.21 13.35 4.97
C ALA A 307 7.47 12.47 3.74
N SER A 308 6.44 11.77 3.24
CA SER A 308 6.59 10.86 2.11
C SER A 308 6.86 11.57 0.80
N THR A 309 6.15 12.68 0.50
CA THR A 309 6.37 13.45 -0.72
C THR A 309 7.73 14.15 -0.71
N ALA A 310 8.15 14.71 0.43
CA ALA A 310 9.49 15.26 0.58
C ALA A 310 10.58 14.18 0.42
N TRP A 311 10.35 12.97 0.94
CA TRP A 311 11.32 11.87 0.83
C TRP A 311 11.42 11.35 -0.61
N ILE A 312 10.31 11.24 -1.34
CA ILE A 312 10.32 10.86 -2.76
C ILE A 312 11.11 11.89 -3.58
N ASN A 313 10.89 13.19 -3.33
CA ASN A 313 11.50 14.29 -4.07
C ASN A 313 12.98 14.51 -3.75
N ARG A 314 13.51 13.95 -2.65
CA ARG A 314 14.96 14.01 -2.40
C ARG A 314 15.69 13.25 -3.48
N GLU A 315 16.66 13.91 -4.10
CA GLU A 315 17.60 13.26 -5.01
C GLU A 315 18.37 12.14 -4.28
N ASN A 316 18.70 11.09 -4.99
CA ASN A 316 19.56 10.04 -4.44
C ASN A 316 20.96 10.63 -4.27
N GLN A 317 21.33 10.96 -3.04
CA GLN A 317 22.69 11.34 -2.68
C GLN A 317 23.61 10.12 -2.67
#